data_b6b4369c65bd3838eb95bf58e5e1d41d
#
_entry.id   b6b4369c65bd3838eb95bf58e5e1d41d
#
_cell.length_a   1.000
_cell.length_b   1.000
_cell.length_c   1.000
_cell.angle_alpha   90.00
_cell.angle_beta   90.00
_cell.angle_gamma   90.00
#
_symmetry.space_group_name_H-M   'P 1'
#
loop_
_entity.id
_entity.type
_entity.pdbx_description
1 polymer ?
#
loop_
_entity_poly.entity_id
_entity_poly.type
_entity_poly.pdbx_seq_one_letter_code
_entity_poly.pdbx_strand_id
1 'polypeptide(L)'
;MREVASPFRTTTILALLWNSTDALTLELWIDTMTNGANMLFNGNRVETSSRNRGSVALLLAETQALLRHEHSRGWTSAFSDKPPLAKMRVSPLHIIPKDSSPIAVGISQQSYDPTRHYRLIHDLSARSKEFGSVNDSIDVVHTQYAIWSKVVLAFIAMGRDGHMVKVDFKNAYRQVSIRWQDRQLLGFFCEGLGYGYYLCAPFGGSSSSFNWDKLAQCFLKVVEVICVMIALIIFGSFLWADDVLFLCGEKRAALRILKVVKVSAELGWAMNEEKEQMSQSIQFTGVTLDSRTMTLSIAAEKRLKAKALICLLRPKQLWTLEDLQKLAGHINNFAKVLVFLRPFVAFTLQQMHAAEAKRIRAMPPGELLDMALMLERILDVWCGSAAAMSIAPLMGGKDTDGLTTFFIDASETGVGFWSPNGFWSEGRFDCSTITLATRRSAISSTFIECIGMLSLLSTAGGAFRGKAVRVMCDSKDTVDLMHSRRSNSCSLLSGLLRNISVLQAAVGWTILVSHIPRQLNKAADALSRGDITAFRKESGCTSSAVEMLRAPTECWMSDPEDRPSCSSSHARVPI
;
A
#
# COMPACT_ATOMS: atom_id res chain seq x y z
N MET A 1 18.28 -10.93 39.80
CA MET A 1 17.67 -10.12 38.71
C MET A 1 16.17 -10.39 38.72
N ARG A 2 15.31 -9.38 38.89
CA ARG A 2 13.86 -9.61 38.82
C ARG A 2 13.51 -9.89 37.36
N GLU A 3 13.04 -11.08 37.03
CA GLU A 3 12.33 -11.34 35.79
C GLU A 3 11.17 -10.35 35.73
N VAL A 4 11.10 -9.59 34.64
CA VAL A 4 9.92 -8.77 34.39
C VAL A 4 8.79 -9.74 34.13
N ALA A 5 7.87 -9.88 35.10
CA ALA A 5 6.72 -10.77 34.97
C ALA A 5 5.96 -10.38 33.68
N SER A 6 5.64 -11.37 32.87
CA SER A 6 4.84 -11.18 31.68
C SER A 6 3.50 -10.54 32.05
N PRO A 7 3.04 -9.47 31.37
CA PRO A 7 1.72 -8.90 31.64
C PRO A 7 0.59 -9.81 31.15
N PHE A 8 0.89 -10.82 30.32
CA PHE A 8 -0.10 -11.66 29.69
C PHE A 8 -0.62 -12.78 30.58
N ARG A 9 -1.93 -12.98 30.59
CA ARG A 9 -2.60 -14.10 31.26
C ARG A 9 -2.56 -15.34 30.36
N THR A 10 -1.38 -15.89 30.15
CA THR A 10 -1.09 -16.95 29.16
C THR A 10 -1.97 -18.19 29.33
N THR A 11 -2.26 -18.63 30.56
CA THR A 11 -3.14 -19.78 30.82
C THR A 11 -4.56 -19.54 30.30
N THR A 12 -5.11 -18.35 30.52
CA THR A 12 -6.45 -17.98 30.04
C THR A 12 -6.47 -17.89 28.52
N ILE A 13 -5.44 -17.28 27.93
CA ILE A 13 -5.29 -17.17 26.47
C ILE A 13 -5.20 -18.56 25.85
N LEU A 14 -4.39 -19.45 26.41
CA LEU A 14 -4.25 -20.83 25.98
C LEU A 14 -5.61 -21.56 25.99
N ALA A 15 -6.35 -21.46 27.10
CA ALA A 15 -7.67 -22.09 27.23
C ALA A 15 -8.68 -21.59 26.22
N LEU A 16 -8.67 -20.28 25.91
CA LEU A 16 -9.56 -19.68 24.90
C LEU A 16 -9.23 -20.14 23.48
N LEU A 17 -7.95 -20.31 23.15
CA LEU A 17 -7.49 -20.51 21.77
C LEU A 17 -7.23 -21.98 21.42
N TRP A 18 -7.21 -22.90 22.40
CA TRP A 18 -6.82 -24.29 22.23
C TRP A 18 -7.49 -25.02 21.04
N ASN A 19 -8.79 -24.83 20.87
CA ASN A 19 -9.56 -25.47 19.80
C ASN A 19 -9.74 -24.63 18.54
N SER A 20 -9.17 -23.41 18.51
CA SER A 20 -9.43 -22.44 17.43
C SER A 20 -8.17 -21.99 16.68
N THR A 21 -7.01 -22.48 17.11
CA THR A 21 -5.70 -22.13 16.55
C THR A 21 -4.87 -23.40 16.39
N ASP A 22 -4.08 -23.50 15.32
CA ASP A 22 -3.15 -24.63 15.19
C ASP A 22 -2.09 -24.62 16.29
N ALA A 23 -1.62 -25.81 16.65
CA ALA A 23 -0.75 -26.01 17.81
C ALA A 23 0.57 -25.22 17.70
N LEU A 24 1.18 -25.16 16.52
CA LEU A 24 2.46 -24.46 16.34
C LEU A 24 2.33 -22.95 16.50
N THR A 25 1.29 -22.37 15.94
CA THR A 25 0.98 -20.93 16.08
C THR A 25 0.69 -20.60 17.55
N LEU A 26 -0.11 -21.43 18.22
CA LEU A 26 -0.45 -21.22 19.62
C LEU A 26 0.78 -21.34 20.52
N GLU A 27 1.62 -22.34 20.33
CA GLU A 27 2.88 -22.52 21.04
C GLU A 27 3.80 -21.30 20.85
N LEU A 28 3.94 -20.80 19.61
CA LEU A 28 4.75 -19.63 19.28
C LEU A 28 4.25 -18.37 20.02
N TRP A 29 2.94 -18.17 20.09
CA TRP A 29 2.35 -17.04 20.81
C TRP A 29 2.60 -17.14 22.31
N ILE A 30 2.33 -18.30 22.92
CA ILE A 30 2.53 -18.54 24.35
C ILE A 30 3.99 -18.43 24.73
N ASP A 31 4.92 -19.01 23.95
CA ASP A 31 6.37 -18.87 24.15
C ASP A 31 6.81 -17.39 24.11
N THR A 32 6.33 -16.63 23.12
CA THR A 32 6.64 -15.19 23.01
C THR A 32 6.15 -14.40 24.21
N MET A 33 4.96 -14.72 24.76
CA MET A 33 4.39 -14.05 25.92
C MET A 33 5.08 -14.46 27.24
N THR A 34 5.51 -15.71 27.35
CA THR A 34 6.09 -16.26 28.57
C THR A 34 7.59 -15.99 28.69
N ASN A 35 8.33 -16.31 27.62
CA ASN A 35 9.79 -16.27 27.60
C ASN A 35 10.37 -15.04 26.93
N GLY A 36 9.52 -14.22 26.30
CA GLY A 36 9.91 -13.10 25.47
C GLY A 36 10.23 -13.49 24.03
N ALA A 37 10.16 -12.49 23.14
CA ALA A 37 10.37 -12.65 21.71
C ALA A 37 11.83 -12.98 21.37
N ASN A 38 12.00 -13.90 20.43
CA ASN A 38 13.27 -14.19 19.79
C ASN A 38 13.54 -13.14 18.70
N MET A 39 14.70 -12.53 18.71
CA MET A 39 15.12 -11.58 17.67
C MET A 39 15.50 -12.24 16.35
N LEU A 40 15.58 -13.58 16.29
CA LEU A 40 16.03 -14.34 15.13
C LEU A 40 17.45 -13.96 14.68
N PHE A 41 18.30 -13.63 15.64
CA PHE A 41 19.67 -13.23 15.39
C PHE A 41 20.57 -14.47 15.18
N ASN A 42 21.19 -14.57 14.02
CA ASN A 42 22.09 -15.66 13.60
C ASN A 42 23.57 -15.26 13.52
N GLY A 43 23.89 -14.01 13.85
CA GLY A 43 25.27 -13.49 13.81
C GLY A 43 26.08 -13.77 15.08
N ASN A 44 27.33 -13.30 15.06
CA ASN A 44 28.24 -13.44 16.21
C ASN A 44 27.84 -12.50 17.36
N ARG A 45 27.76 -13.05 18.57
CA ARG A 45 27.50 -12.30 19.80
C ARG A 45 28.82 -11.78 20.37
N VAL A 46 29.20 -10.59 19.94
CA VAL A 46 30.47 -9.93 20.27
C VAL A 46 30.19 -8.55 20.86
N GLU A 47 31.11 -8.06 21.68
CA GLU A 47 31.07 -6.71 22.19
C GLU A 47 31.40 -5.73 21.07
N THR A 48 30.56 -4.70 20.93
CA THR A 48 30.80 -3.58 20.00
C THR A 48 30.37 -2.29 20.64
N SER A 49 31.00 -1.18 20.25
CA SER A 49 30.61 0.16 20.67
C SER A 49 30.47 1.07 19.47
N SER A 50 29.41 1.84 19.42
CA SER A 50 29.12 2.78 18.35
C SER A 50 28.74 4.15 18.93
N ARG A 51 29.16 5.22 18.24
CA ARG A 51 28.76 6.59 18.61
C ARG A 51 27.32 6.87 18.21
N ASN A 52 26.61 7.64 19.02
CA ASN A 52 25.26 8.10 18.70
C ASN A 52 25.21 8.96 17.43
N ARG A 53 24.03 9.05 16.83
CA ARG A 53 23.77 9.93 15.70
C ARG A 53 23.83 11.39 16.15
N GLY A 54 24.21 12.30 15.24
CA GLY A 54 24.35 13.74 15.55
C GLY A 54 23.11 14.40 16.16
N SER A 55 21.90 13.88 15.85
CA SER A 55 20.66 14.36 16.46
C SER A 55 20.60 14.18 17.98
N VAL A 56 21.27 13.15 18.53
CA VAL A 56 21.35 12.92 19.99
C VAL A 56 22.20 13.98 20.67
N ALA A 57 23.31 14.40 20.05
CA ALA A 57 24.16 15.46 20.58
C ALA A 57 23.42 16.83 20.58
N LEU A 58 22.62 17.09 19.52
CA LEU A 58 21.83 18.31 19.41
C LEU A 58 20.63 18.36 20.38
N LEU A 59 20.07 17.21 20.74
CA LEU A 59 18.88 17.04 21.58
C LEU A 59 19.17 16.11 22.77
N LEU A 60 20.29 16.37 23.46
CA LEU A 60 20.78 15.49 24.55
C LEU A 60 19.81 15.47 25.73
N ALA A 61 19.29 16.63 26.13
CA ALA A 61 18.35 16.75 27.25
C ALA A 61 17.04 15.97 26.96
N GLU A 62 16.50 16.09 25.74
CA GLU A 62 15.31 15.36 25.28
C GLU A 62 15.58 13.86 25.22
N THR A 63 16.75 13.46 24.72
CA THR A 63 17.16 12.05 24.67
C THR A 63 17.23 11.46 26.08
N GLN A 64 17.86 12.16 27.02
CA GLN A 64 17.92 11.73 28.42
C GLN A 64 16.53 11.66 29.06
N ALA A 65 15.65 12.63 28.79
CA ALA A 65 14.28 12.63 29.31
C ALA A 65 13.48 11.43 28.77
N LEU A 66 13.60 11.14 27.45
CA LEU A 66 12.98 9.97 26.83
C LEU A 66 13.48 8.67 27.45
N LEU A 67 14.80 8.51 27.64
CA LEU A 67 15.38 7.32 28.26
C LEU A 67 14.94 7.13 29.72
N ARG A 68 14.91 8.22 30.52
CA ARG A 68 14.36 8.15 31.89
C ARG A 68 12.89 7.77 31.88
N HIS A 69 12.09 8.30 30.95
CA HIS A 69 10.70 7.88 30.79
C HIS A 69 10.59 6.41 30.41
N GLU A 70 11.38 5.92 29.45
CA GLU A 70 11.38 4.49 29.06
C GLU A 70 11.83 3.58 30.23
N HIS A 71 12.82 4.05 31.02
CA HIS A 71 13.25 3.33 32.23
C HIS A 71 12.15 3.27 33.29
N SER A 72 11.46 4.38 33.56
CA SER A 72 10.34 4.41 34.53
C SER A 72 9.18 3.50 34.14
N ARG A 73 9.07 3.16 32.82
CA ARG A 73 8.09 2.21 32.29
C ARG A 73 8.58 0.76 32.31
N GLY A 74 9.82 0.51 32.74
CA GLY A 74 10.39 -0.85 32.71
C GLY A 74 10.76 -1.35 31.31
N TRP A 75 10.97 -0.46 30.35
CA TRP A 75 11.35 -0.82 28.97
C TRP A 75 12.85 -0.90 28.77
N THR A 76 13.63 -0.33 29.67
CA THR A 76 15.11 -0.40 29.68
C THR A 76 15.62 -0.89 31.03
N SER A 77 16.85 -1.41 31.03
CA SER A 77 17.61 -1.68 32.26
C SER A 77 17.89 -0.38 33.02
N ALA A 78 18.34 -0.49 34.27
CA ALA A 78 19.00 0.61 34.96
C ALA A 78 20.25 1.04 34.16
N PHE A 79 20.66 2.30 34.34
CA PHE A 79 21.87 2.87 33.74
C PHE A 79 23.09 2.51 34.57
N SER A 80 24.26 2.37 33.90
CA SER A 80 25.51 1.93 34.51
C SER A 80 26.71 2.60 33.83
N ASP A 81 27.77 2.85 34.58
CA ASP A 81 29.00 3.42 34.03
C ASP A 81 29.77 2.47 33.09
N LYS A 82 29.47 1.16 33.18
CA LYS A 82 30.07 0.12 32.35
C LYS A 82 28.97 -0.73 31.71
N PRO A 83 29.23 -1.37 30.55
CA PRO A 83 28.30 -2.30 29.93
C PRO A 83 27.82 -3.34 30.94
N PRO A 84 26.50 -3.41 31.26
CA PRO A 84 25.98 -4.29 32.29
C PRO A 84 25.86 -5.76 31.87
N LEU A 85 26.02 -6.07 30.60
CA LEU A 85 25.97 -7.43 30.05
C LEU A 85 27.28 -7.79 29.34
N ALA A 86 27.73 -9.04 29.53
CA ALA A 86 28.86 -9.57 28.77
C ALA A 86 28.56 -9.58 27.27
N LYS A 87 29.56 -9.28 26.43
CA LYS A 87 29.44 -9.23 24.96
C LYS A 87 28.31 -8.30 24.48
N MET A 88 28.06 -7.19 25.18
CA MET A 88 27.00 -6.26 24.84
C MET A 88 27.33 -5.52 23.55
N ARG A 89 26.42 -5.56 22.58
CA ARG A 89 26.48 -4.74 21.36
C ARG A 89 25.81 -3.39 21.62
N VAL A 90 26.59 -2.33 21.61
CA VAL A 90 26.12 -0.97 21.78
C VAL A 90 25.87 -0.36 20.40
N SER A 91 24.60 -0.15 20.06
CA SER A 91 24.16 0.49 18.82
C SER A 91 23.79 1.95 19.05
N PRO A 92 23.90 2.82 18.01
CA PRO A 92 23.61 4.23 18.16
C PRO A 92 22.16 4.50 18.50
N LEU A 93 21.91 5.52 19.29
CA LEU A 93 20.61 6.16 19.42
C LEU A 93 20.45 7.24 18.35
N HIS A 94 19.21 7.46 17.92
CA HIS A 94 18.79 8.51 17.01
C HIS A 94 17.46 9.06 17.52
N ILE A 95 17.33 10.39 17.61
CA ILE A 95 16.09 11.06 18.00
C ILE A 95 15.50 11.76 16.77
N ILE A 96 14.21 11.51 16.52
CA ILE A 96 13.48 12.08 15.38
C ILE A 96 12.20 12.76 15.86
N PRO A 97 11.77 13.88 15.24
CA PRO A 97 10.46 14.45 15.52
C PRO A 97 9.34 13.52 15.08
N LYS A 98 8.21 13.55 15.78
CA LYS A 98 6.95 12.95 15.32
C LYS A 98 6.31 13.88 14.29
N ASP A 99 5.70 13.34 13.24
CA ASP A 99 5.19 14.08 12.05
C ASP A 99 4.19 15.22 12.35
N SER A 100 3.64 15.28 13.55
CA SER A 100 2.68 16.30 13.97
C SER A 100 3.28 17.40 14.85
N SER A 101 4.59 17.39 15.07
CA SER A 101 5.24 18.43 15.86
C SER A 101 5.59 19.63 14.98
N PRO A 102 4.94 20.79 15.12
CA PRO A 102 5.62 22.01 14.82
C PRO A 102 6.87 22.02 15.71
N ILE A 103 8.05 22.13 15.13
CA ILE A 103 9.25 22.53 15.89
C ILE A 103 8.79 23.77 16.64
N ALA A 104 8.69 23.64 17.97
CA ALA A 104 7.95 24.57 18.79
C ALA A 104 8.61 25.94 18.81
N VAL A 105 8.21 26.77 17.89
CA VAL A 105 8.38 28.22 18.00
C VAL A 105 7.29 28.68 18.98
N GLY A 106 7.64 28.84 20.26
CA GLY A 106 6.80 29.53 21.24
C GLY A 106 6.04 28.71 22.29
N ILE A 107 6.38 27.44 22.55
CA ILE A 107 5.83 26.73 23.71
C ILE A 107 6.60 27.18 24.97
N SER A 108 5.88 27.63 25.99
CA SER A 108 6.49 27.94 27.29
C SER A 108 7.18 26.69 27.85
N GLN A 109 8.37 26.83 28.43
CA GLN A 109 9.17 25.70 28.98
C GLN A 109 8.43 24.84 30.01
N GLN A 110 7.33 25.31 30.59
CA GLN A 110 6.55 24.62 31.62
C GLN A 110 5.63 23.51 31.09
N SER A 111 5.31 23.44 29.77
CA SER A 111 4.42 22.44 29.18
C SER A 111 5.11 21.51 28.15
N TYR A 112 6.44 21.62 28.03
CA TYR A 112 7.17 20.83 27.04
C TYR A 112 7.42 19.39 27.52
N ASP A 113 6.75 18.41 26.86
CA ASP A 113 6.93 16.99 27.08
C ASP A 113 7.63 16.35 25.87
N PRO A 114 8.92 16.01 25.96
CA PRO A 114 9.66 15.37 24.86
C PRO A 114 9.00 14.10 24.33
N THR A 115 8.26 13.36 25.18
CA THR A 115 7.60 12.11 24.78
C THR A 115 6.47 12.33 23.77
N ARG A 116 5.89 13.52 23.73
CA ARG A 116 4.85 13.90 22.75
C ARG A 116 5.43 14.34 21.42
N HIS A 117 6.65 14.91 21.43
CA HIS A 117 7.25 15.56 20.27
C HIS A 117 8.28 14.71 19.54
N TYR A 118 8.95 13.81 20.24
CA TYR A 118 10.04 13.03 19.68
C TYR A 118 9.84 11.53 19.84
N ARG A 119 10.50 10.80 18.95
CA ARG A 119 10.63 9.33 19.00
C ARG A 119 12.10 8.96 19.09
N LEU A 120 12.45 8.11 20.04
CA LEU A 120 13.77 7.55 20.17
C LEU A 120 13.88 6.28 19.33
N ILE A 121 14.87 6.26 18.46
CA ILE A 121 15.19 5.14 17.56
C ILE A 121 16.50 4.51 18.04
N HIS A 122 16.51 3.21 18.17
CA HIS A 122 17.72 2.42 18.41
C HIS A 122 18.20 1.91 17.05
N ASP A 123 19.26 2.52 16.51
CA ASP A 123 19.73 2.26 15.15
C ASP A 123 20.50 0.92 15.08
N LEU A 124 19.75 -0.17 15.05
CA LEU A 124 20.29 -1.52 14.92
C LEU A 124 20.81 -1.84 13.51
N SER A 125 20.64 -0.90 12.55
CA SER A 125 21.23 -0.98 11.20
C SER A 125 22.61 -0.33 11.11
N ALA A 126 23.10 0.30 12.17
CA ALA A 126 24.43 0.86 12.21
C ALA A 126 25.48 -0.25 12.15
N ARG A 127 26.33 -0.22 11.13
CA ARG A 127 27.36 -1.24 10.89
C ARG A 127 28.61 -0.95 11.71
N SER A 128 29.12 -1.96 12.40
CA SER A 128 30.49 -1.97 12.89
C SER A 128 31.46 -2.35 11.76
N LYS A 129 32.73 -1.95 11.87
CA LYS A 129 33.71 -2.24 10.82
C LYS A 129 33.93 -3.74 10.60
N GLU A 130 33.84 -4.56 11.66
CA GLU A 130 34.21 -5.97 11.64
C GLU A 130 33.01 -6.93 11.60
N PHE A 131 31.88 -6.57 12.19
CA PHE A 131 30.81 -7.53 12.49
C PHE A 131 29.46 -7.16 11.85
N GLY A 132 29.41 -6.19 10.96
CA GLY A 132 28.15 -5.71 10.40
C GLY A 132 27.23 -5.05 11.43
N SER A 133 25.96 -4.92 11.10
CA SER A 133 24.93 -4.41 12.02
C SER A 133 24.18 -5.56 12.72
N VAL A 134 23.39 -5.24 13.75
CA VAL A 134 22.48 -6.23 14.36
C VAL A 134 21.44 -6.67 13.34
N ASN A 135 20.85 -5.73 12.61
CA ASN A 135 19.80 -6.03 11.62
C ASN A 135 20.31 -6.85 10.41
N ASP A 136 21.59 -6.72 10.03
CA ASP A 136 22.18 -7.54 8.95
C ASP A 136 22.21 -9.04 9.29
N SER A 137 22.17 -9.38 10.58
CA SER A 137 22.25 -10.76 11.09
C SER A 137 20.90 -11.25 11.67
N ILE A 138 19.82 -10.58 11.38
CA ILE A 138 18.46 -11.01 11.73
C ILE A 138 17.81 -11.63 10.51
N ASP A 139 17.29 -12.85 10.65
CA ASP A 139 16.52 -13.48 9.59
C ASP A 139 15.27 -12.66 9.30
N VAL A 140 15.11 -12.29 8.02
CA VAL A 140 13.98 -11.46 7.59
C VAL A 140 12.72 -12.29 7.55
N VAL A 141 11.76 -11.96 8.41
CA VAL A 141 10.41 -12.52 8.36
C VAL A 141 9.43 -11.41 8.00
N HIS A 142 8.72 -11.63 6.90
CA HIS A 142 7.74 -10.67 6.44
C HIS A 142 6.46 -10.76 7.27
N THR A 143 6.00 -9.63 7.80
CA THR A 143 4.69 -9.51 8.43
C THR A 143 3.57 -9.55 7.39
N GLN A 144 2.53 -10.32 7.67
CA GLN A 144 1.35 -10.40 6.80
C GLN A 144 0.25 -9.48 7.35
N TYR A 145 0.29 -8.22 6.94
CA TYR A 145 -0.79 -7.28 7.25
C TYR A 145 -2.07 -7.60 6.47
N ALA A 146 -3.17 -7.00 6.91
CA ALA A 146 -4.46 -7.14 6.27
C ALA A 146 -4.40 -6.88 4.76
N ILE A 147 -4.91 -7.82 3.97
CA ILE A 147 -4.99 -7.68 2.51
C ILE A 147 -6.10 -6.68 2.21
N TRP A 148 -5.76 -5.56 1.56
CA TRP A 148 -6.68 -4.46 1.30
C TRP A 148 -7.96 -4.89 0.54
N SER A 149 -7.84 -5.82 -0.41
CA SER A 149 -9.03 -6.35 -1.11
C SER A 149 -10.03 -7.02 -0.16
N LYS A 150 -9.55 -7.76 0.85
CA LYS A 150 -10.43 -8.37 1.85
C LYS A 150 -11.16 -7.32 2.69
N VAL A 151 -10.48 -6.21 3.03
CA VAL A 151 -11.11 -5.07 3.74
C VAL A 151 -12.25 -4.48 2.91
N VAL A 152 -12.01 -4.22 1.62
CA VAL A 152 -13.00 -3.63 0.72
C VAL A 152 -14.20 -4.58 0.54
N LEU A 153 -13.96 -5.87 0.31
CA LEU A 153 -15.04 -6.85 0.13
C LEU A 153 -15.89 -7.01 1.40
N ALA A 154 -15.27 -7.05 2.57
CA ALA A 154 -15.97 -7.11 3.85
C ALA A 154 -16.75 -5.80 4.13
N PHE A 155 -16.20 -4.64 3.75
CA PHE A 155 -16.90 -3.35 3.83
C PHE A 155 -18.16 -3.34 2.94
N ILE A 156 -18.07 -3.88 1.74
CA ILE A 156 -19.22 -4.01 0.84
C ILE A 156 -20.26 -4.99 1.42
N ALA A 157 -19.81 -6.13 1.95
CA ALA A 157 -20.69 -7.12 2.58
C ALA A 157 -21.39 -6.56 3.84
N MET A 158 -20.73 -5.68 4.60
CA MET A 158 -21.34 -4.96 5.72
C MET A 158 -22.49 -4.07 5.27
N GLY A 159 -22.40 -3.47 4.09
CA GLY A 159 -23.44 -2.67 3.47
C GLY A 159 -23.53 -1.22 3.97
N ARG A 160 -24.57 -0.54 3.46
CA ARG A 160 -24.84 0.87 3.77
C ARG A 160 -25.21 1.04 5.24
N ASP A 161 -24.79 2.19 5.78
CA ASP A 161 -25.04 2.62 7.17
C ASP A 161 -24.44 1.72 8.25
N GLY A 162 -23.59 0.76 7.85
CA GLY A 162 -22.87 -0.11 8.78
C GLY A 162 -21.92 0.66 9.67
N HIS A 163 -21.84 0.24 10.95
CA HIS A 163 -20.92 0.82 11.93
C HIS A 163 -19.60 0.06 11.95
N MET A 164 -18.55 0.79 12.12
CA MET A 164 -17.17 0.28 12.21
C MET A 164 -16.57 0.69 13.54
N VAL A 165 -15.66 -0.11 14.04
CA VAL A 165 -14.85 0.17 15.23
C VAL A 165 -13.38 0.12 14.84
N LYS A 166 -12.63 1.15 15.21
CA LYS A 166 -11.17 1.17 15.11
C LYS A 166 -10.57 1.34 16.50
N VAL A 167 -9.59 0.51 16.81
CA VAL A 167 -8.81 0.59 18.04
C VAL A 167 -7.32 0.57 17.72
N ASP A 168 -6.51 1.12 18.62
CA ASP A 168 -5.07 1.30 18.44
C ASP A 168 -4.35 0.77 19.68
N PHE A 169 -3.25 0.05 19.50
CA PHE A 169 -2.45 -0.41 20.61
C PHE A 169 -1.50 0.67 21.13
N LYS A 170 -1.44 0.81 22.44
CA LYS A 170 -0.54 1.78 23.08
C LYS A 170 0.89 1.25 23.10
N ASN A 171 1.81 1.97 22.45
CA ASN A 171 3.24 1.61 22.45
C ASN A 171 3.49 0.16 21.98
N ALA A 172 2.93 -0.24 20.88
CA ALA A 172 2.88 -1.62 20.36
C ALA A 172 4.18 -2.42 20.56
N TYR A 173 5.31 -1.95 20.03
CA TYR A 173 6.59 -2.66 20.19
C TYR A 173 7.06 -2.78 21.64
N ARG A 174 6.72 -1.80 22.50
CA ARG A 174 7.09 -1.82 23.92
C ARG A 174 6.34 -2.87 24.74
N GLN A 175 5.28 -3.45 24.19
CA GLN A 175 4.58 -4.59 24.81
C GLN A 175 5.27 -5.94 24.54
N VAL A 176 6.22 -5.97 23.61
CA VAL A 176 6.99 -7.17 23.24
C VAL A 176 8.23 -7.26 24.11
N SER A 177 8.23 -8.05 25.15
CA SER A 177 9.43 -8.38 25.92
C SER A 177 10.42 -9.15 25.04
N ILE A 178 11.71 -8.88 25.17
CA ILE A 178 12.78 -9.62 24.47
C ILE A 178 13.39 -10.67 25.39
N ARG A 179 13.60 -11.91 24.88
CA ARG A 179 14.25 -12.99 25.64
C ARG A 179 15.61 -12.54 26.16
N TRP A 180 15.93 -13.07 27.33
CA TRP A 180 17.17 -12.73 28.04
C TRP A 180 18.42 -12.85 27.16
N GLN A 181 18.53 -13.92 26.38
CA GLN A 181 19.68 -14.21 25.53
C GLN A 181 19.93 -13.15 24.45
N ASP A 182 18.89 -12.41 24.04
CA ASP A 182 18.97 -11.41 22.97
C ASP A 182 19.16 -9.98 23.48
N ARG A 183 18.94 -9.72 24.77
CA ARG A 183 19.05 -8.37 25.36
C ARG A 183 20.44 -7.76 25.21
N GLN A 184 21.50 -8.58 25.18
CA GLN A 184 22.87 -8.13 24.92
C GLN A 184 23.05 -7.47 23.52
N LEU A 185 22.14 -7.72 22.57
CA LEU A 185 22.13 -7.11 21.23
C LEU A 185 21.50 -5.71 21.24
N LEU A 186 20.85 -5.32 22.33
CA LEU A 186 20.04 -4.11 22.45
C LEU A 186 20.69 -3.06 23.38
N GLY A 187 22.00 -3.07 23.48
CA GLY A 187 22.78 -2.12 24.26
C GLY A 187 22.80 -0.74 23.63
N PHE A 188 22.76 0.28 24.47
CA PHE A 188 22.94 1.68 24.09
C PHE A 188 23.82 2.41 25.13
N PHE A 189 24.35 3.57 24.71
CA PHE A 189 25.04 4.50 25.59
C PHE A 189 24.41 5.88 25.44
N CYS A 190 24.23 6.60 26.53
CA CYS A 190 23.81 7.98 26.53
C CYS A 190 24.69 8.81 27.48
N GLU A 191 25.25 9.89 26.97
CA GLU A 191 26.04 10.82 27.76
C GLU A 191 25.23 11.35 28.95
N GLY A 192 25.82 11.37 30.15
CA GLY A 192 25.17 11.77 31.41
C GLY A 192 24.22 10.73 32.02
N LEU A 193 23.95 9.60 31.36
CA LEU A 193 23.20 8.47 31.91
C LEU A 193 24.04 7.18 31.97
N GLY A 194 24.98 6.99 31.03
CA GLY A 194 25.78 5.77 30.93
C GLY A 194 25.20 4.73 29.97
N TYR A 195 25.54 3.46 30.23
CA TYR A 195 25.11 2.29 29.45
C TYR A 195 23.78 1.73 29.96
N GLY A 196 22.98 1.26 29.02
CA GLY A 196 21.77 0.50 29.29
C GLY A 196 21.43 -0.42 28.13
N TYR A 197 20.38 -1.22 28.28
CA TYR A 197 19.88 -2.07 27.21
C TYR A 197 18.34 -2.13 27.27
N TYR A 198 17.71 -2.38 26.13
CA TYR A 198 16.27 -2.55 26.07
C TYR A 198 15.84 -3.93 26.58
N LEU A 199 14.73 -3.95 27.34
CA LEU A 199 14.04 -5.15 27.81
C LEU A 199 12.91 -5.56 26.87
N CYS A 200 12.49 -4.66 26.00
CA CYS A 200 11.42 -4.83 25.02
C CYS A 200 11.89 -4.45 23.61
N ALA A 201 11.10 -4.76 22.59
CA ALA A 201 11.42 -4.46 21.20
C ALA A 201 11.57 -2.96 20.97
N PRO A 202 12.72 -2.49 20.46
CA PRO A 202 12.97 -1.08 20.19
C PRO A 202 12.44 -0.67 18.80
N PHE A 203 12.22 0.64 18.61
CA PHE A 203 12.13 1.21 17.28
C PHE A 203 13.51 1.15 16.60
N GLY A 204 13.58 0.52 15.42
CA GLY A 204 14.82 0.33 14.64
C GLY A 204 15.31 -1.12 14.57
N GLY A 205 14.69 -2.06 15.30
CA GLY A 205 14.93 -3.49 15.15
C GLY A 205 14.10 -4.07 14.01
N SER A 206 14.73 -4.79 13.06
CA SER A 206 14.04 -5.42 11.92
C SER A 206 13.06 -6.51 12.35
N SER A 207 13.33 -7.21 13.46
CA SER A 207 12.42 -8.21 14.03
C SER A 207 11.28 -7.62 14.89
N SER A 208 11.32 -6.31 15.21
CA SER A 208 10.34 -5.71 16.12
C SER A 208 8.91 -5.77 15.59
N SER A 209 8.72 -5.49 14.29
CA SER A 209 7.41 -5.54 13.63
C SER A 209 6.85 -6.97 13.58
N PHE A 210 7.68 -7.95 13.23
CA PHE A 210 7.29 -9.35 13.19
C PHE A 210 6.90 -9.89 14.57
N ASN A 211 7.69 -9.60 15.60
CA ASN A 211 7.39 -10.04 16.95
C ASN A 211 6.15 -9.35 17.54
N TRP A 212 5.92 -8.09 17.18
CA TRP A 212 4.67 -7.42 17.52
C TRP A 212 3.47 -8.04 16.81
N ASP A 213 3.59 -8.33 15.51
CA ASP A 213 2.51 -8.93 14.73
C ASP A 213 2.00 -10.24 15.36
N LYS A 214 2.89 -11.09 15.88
CA LYS A 214 2.48 -12.31 16.61
C LYS A 214 1.52 -12.01 17.75
N LEU A 215 1.86 -11.03 18.60
CA LEU A 215 1.04 -10.67 19.77
C LEU A 215 -0.28 -10.01 19.34
N ALA A 216 -0.24 -9.19 18.29
CA ALA A 216 -1.42 -8.52 17.75
C ALA A 216 -2.37 -9.50 17.04
N GLN A 217 -1.85 -10.50 16.31
CA GLN A 217 -2.65 -11.60 15.74
C GLN A 217 -3.28 -12.47 16.82
N CYS A 218 -2.55 -12.77 17.88
CA CYS A 218 -3.10 -13.47 19.03
C CYS A 218 -4.27 -12.72 19.67
N PHE A 219 -4.11 -11.40 19.89
CA PHE A 219 -5.20 -10.54 20.37
C PHE A 219 -6.43 -10.61 19.46
N LEU A 220 -6.21 -10.43 18.16
CA LEU A 220 -7.31 -10.48 17.18
C LEU A 220 -8.06 -11.81 17.24
N LYS A 221 -7.31 -12.91 17.34
CA LYS A 221 -7.88 -14.26 17.47
C LYS A 221 -8.67 -14.44 18.77
N VAL A 222 -8.19 -13.90 19.89
CA VAL A 222 -8.95 -13.90 21.16
C VAL A 222 -10.27 -13.16 20.99
N VAL A 223 -10.26 -11.96 20.38
CA VAL A 223 -11.49 -11.19 20.14
C VAL A 223 -12.46 -11.98 19.25
N GLU A 224 -11.98 -12.59 18.16
CA GLU A 224 -12.80 -13.42 17.27
C GLU A 224 -13.45 -14.60 17.99
N VAL A 225 -12.69 -15.33 18.80
CA VAL A 225 -13.19 -16.47 19.56
C VAL A 225 -14.28 -16.03 20.56
N ILE A 226 -14.06 -14.94 21.29
CA ILE A 226 -15.09 -14.41 22.19
C ILE A 226 -16.33 -13.98 21.42
N CYS A 227 -16.18 -13.35 20.24
CA CYS A 227 -17.32 -12.98 19.38
C CYS A 227 -18.14 -14.22 19.00
N VAL A 228 -17.48 -15.31 18.60
CA VAL A 228 -18.16 -16.59 18.27
C VAL A 228 -18.89 -17.13 19.50
N MET A 229 -18.24 -17.17 20.68
CA MET A 229 -18.83 -17.69 21.92
C MET A 229 -20.10 -16.94 22.35
N ILE A 230 -20.18 -15.63 22.06
CA ILE A 230 -21.37 -14.81 22.40
C ILE A 230 -22.31 -14.59 21.22
N ALA A 231 -22.14 -15.33 20.12
CA ALA A 231 -22.90 -15.21 18.87
C ALA A 231 -22.96 -13.77 18.33
N LEU A 232 -21.81 -13.05 18.39
CA LEU A 232 -21.68 -11.71 17.83
C LEU A 232 -21.14 -11.81 16.40
N ILE A 233 -21.97 -11.41 15.43
CA ILE A 233 -21.60 -11.43 14.03
C ILE A 233 -20.85 -10.14 13.69
N ILE A 234 -19.71 -10.28 13.04
CA ILE A 234 -18.92 -9.21 12.41
C ILE A 234 -18.63 -9.59 10.96
N PHE A 235 -18.54 -8.60 10.09
CA PHE A 235 -18.22 -8.79 8.66
C PHE A 235 -16.73 -8.96 8.41
N GLY A 236 -15.90 -8.53 9.33
CA GLY A 236 -14.45 -8.71 9.29
C GLY A 236 -13.73 -8.00 10.41
N SER A 237 -12.52 -8.51 10.66
CA SER A 237 -11.53 -7.97 11.60
C SER A 237 -10.20 -7.86 10.86
N PHE A 238 -9.55 -6.71 10.93
CA PHE A 238 -8.36 -6.40 10.14
C PHE A 238 -7.30 -5.71 10.98
N LEU A 239 -6.11 -6.28 10.97
CA LEU A 239 -4.94 -5.74 11.66
C LEU A 239 -3.99 -5.08 10.65
N TRP A 240 -3.52 -3.87 10.97
CA TRP A 240 -2.46 -3.18 10.25
C TRP A 240 -1.54 -2.47 11.24
N ALA A 241 -0.38 -3.05 11.48
CA ALA A 241 0.58 -2.59 12.48
C ALA A 241 -0.04 -2.51 13.90
N ASP A 242 -0.32 -1.33 14.40
CA ASP A 242 -0.96 -1.04 15.68
C ASP A 242 -2.45 -0.71 15.60
N ASP A 243 -3.00 -0.58 14.39
CA ASP A 243 -4.41 -0.32 14.13
C ASP A 243 -5.21 -1.62 13.92
N VAL A 244 -6.36 -1.77 14.59
CA VAL A 244 -7.33 -2.85 14.33
C VAL A 244 -8.66 -2.25 13.91
N LEU A 245 -9.21 -2.75 12.80
CA LEU A 245 -10.51 -2.37 12.27
C LEU A 245 -11.49 -3.54 12.37
N PHE A 246 -12.68 -3.30 12.94
CA PHE A 246 -13.80 -4.21 12.95
C PHE A 246 -14.96 -3.64 12.14
N LEU A 247 -15.53 -4.43 11.25
CA LEU A 247 -16.71 -4.11 10.46
C LEU A 247 -17.92 -4.80 11.10
N CYS A 248 -18.77 -4.04 11.76
CA CYS A 248 -19.76 -4.58 12.71
C CYS A 248 -21.21 -4.60 12.18
N GLY A 249 -21.51 -3.85 11.11
CA GLY A 249 -22.85 -3.65 10.61
C GLY A 249 -23.67 -2.73 11.53
N GLU A 250 -24.34 -3.27 12.54
CA GLU A 250 -25.22 -2.48 13.42
C GLU A 250 -24.45 -1.76 14.54
N LYS A 251 -24.97 -0.61 14.98
CA LYS A 251 -24.43 0.16 16.12
C LYS A 251 -24.34 -0.68 17.40
N ARG A 252 -25.34 -1.54 17.64
CA ARG A 252 -25.36 -2.43 18.82
C ARG A 252 -24.21 -3.44 18.77
N ALA A 253 -23.91 -4.00 17.60
CA ALA A 253 -22.77 -4.89 17.40
C ALA A 253 -21.45 -4.16 17.64
N ALA A 254 -21.30 -2.95 17.16
CA ALA A 254 -20.11 -2.12 17.38
C ALA A 254 -19.86 -1.84 18.88
N LEU A 255 -20.90 -1.52 19.64
CA LEU A 255 -20.81 -1.34 21.10
C LEU A 255 -20.43 -2.64 21.84
N ARG A 256 -20.90 -3.79 21.35
CA ARG A 256 -20.50 -5.10 21.92
C ARG A 256 -19.04 -5.43 21.60
N ILE A 257 -18.57 -5.13 20.38
CA ILE A 257 -17.15 -5.30 20.00
C ILE A 257 -16.24 -4.47 20.90
N LEU A 258 -16.57 -3.21 21.18
CA LEU A 258 -15.77 -2.40 22.11
C LEU A 258 -15.65 -3.04 23.51
N LYS A 259 -16.72 -3.65 24.01
CA LYS A 259 -16.68 -4.38 25.28
C LYS A 259 -15.79 -5.62 25.17
N VAL A 260 -15.90 -6.40 24.10
CA VAL A 260 -15.06 -7.57 23.85
C VAL A 260 -13.59 -7.18 23.77
N VAL A 261 -13.26 -6.11 23.05
CA VAL A 261 -11.90 -5.56 22.95
C VAL A 261 -11.35 -5.22 24.33
N LYS A 262 -12.12 -4.52 25.18
CA LYS A 262 -11.69 -4.15 26.54
C LYS A 262 -11.44 -5.38 27.42
N VAL A 263 -12.35 -6.34 27.43
CA VAL A 263 -12.17 -7.60 28.16
C VAL A 263 -10.95 -8.38 27.64
N SER A 264 -10.76 -8.43 26.32
CA SER A 264 -9.59 -9.08 25.74
C SER A 264 -8.29 -8.38 26.11
N ALA A 265 -8.29 -7.05 26.19
CA ALA A 265 -7.12 -6.27 26.59
C ALA A 265 -6.69 -6.54 28.04
N GLU A 266 -7.63 -6.85 28.94
CA GLU A 266 -7.33 -7.24 30.33
C GLU A 266 -6.50 -8.52 30.45
N LEU A 267 -6.37 -9.29 29.37
CA LEU A 267 -5.48 -10.45 29.29
C LEU A 267 -4.01 -10.06 29.08
N GLY A 268 -3.69 -8.78 28.98
CA GLY A 268 -2.32 -8.26 29.00
C GLY A 268 -1.96 -7.26 27.91
N TRP A 269 -2.86 -6.91 26.99
CA TRP A 269 -2.60 -5.91 25.95
C TRP A 269 -2.96 -4.50 26.41
N ALA A 270 -2.06 -3.53 26.17
CA ALA A 270 -2.34 -2.13 26.44
C ALA A 270 -2.95 -1.46 25.21
N MET A 271 -4.17 -0.95 25.36
CA MET A 271 -4.89 -0.23 24.30
C MET A 271 -4.79 1.28 24.49
N ASN A 272 -4.91 2.02 23.39
CA ASN A 272 -4.95 3.48 23.39
C ASN A 272 -6.41 3.96 23.31
N GLU A 273 -7.03 4.16 24.47
CA GLU A 273 -8.45 4.55 24.55
C GLU A 273 -8.73 5.91 23.89
N GLU A 274 -7.76 6.83 23.88
CA GLU A 274 -7.91 8.15 23.25
C GLU A 274 -8.07 8.08 21.73
N LYS A 275 -7.62 6.98 21.12
CA LYS A 275 -7.72 6.73 19.67
C LYS A 275 -8.84 5.78 19.29
N GLU A 276 -9.60 5.30 20.26
CA GLU A 276 -10.77 4.46 20.01
C GLU A 276 -11.82 5.22 19.19
N GLN A 277 -12.29 4.63 18.12
CA GLN A 277 -13.27 5.22 17.22
C GLN A 277 -14.41 4.23 16.95
N MET A 278 -15.63 4.72 17.02
CA MET A 278 -16.83 4.02 16.54
C MET A 278 -17.60 4.96 15.63
N SER A 279 -17.67 4.64 14.35
CA SER A 279 -18.27 5.53 13.34
C SER A 279 -18.72 4.77 12.10
N GLN A 280 -19.53 5.41 11.28
CA GLN A 280 -19.86 5.02 9.92
C GLN A 280 -18.82 5.52 8.91
N SER A 281 -17.89 6.40 9.34
CA SER A 281 -16.79 6.89 8.52
C SER A 281 -15.49 6.78 9.32
N ILE A 282 -14.58 5.89 8.90
CA ILE A 282 -13.32 5.61 9.59
C ILE A 282 -12.15 5.59 8.61
N GLN A 283 -11.04 6.20 9.03
CA GLN A 283 -9.78 6.12 8.29
C GLN A 283 -8.99 4.89 8.73
N PHE A 284 -8.71 3.99 7.79
CA PHE A 284 -7.87 2.82 7.98
C PHE A 284 -6.81 2.71 6.87
N THR A 285 -5.55 2.48 7.24
CA THR A 285 -4.40 2.41 6.31
C THR A 285 -4.29 3.61 5.35
N GLY A 286 -4.76 4.77 5.79
CA GLY A 286 -4.71 6.01 5.01
C GLY A 286 -5.85 6.22 4.02
N VAL A 287 -6.84 5.33 3.99
CA VAL A 287 -8.08 5.44 3.22
C VAL A 287 -9.24 5.60 4.18
N THR A 288 -10.16 6.51 3.90
CA THR A 288 -11.42 6.65 4.63
C THR A 288 -12.48 5.75 3.98
N LEU A 289 -13.07 4.87 4.79
CA LEU A 289 -14.24 4.08 4.43
C LEU A 289 -15.46 4.82 4.97
N ASP A 290 -16.43 5.15 4.14
CA ASP A 290 -17.69 5.79 4.55
C ASP A 290 -18.88 4.90 4.13
N SER A 291 -19.52 4.26 5.12
CA SER A 291 -20.62 3.33 4.87
C SER A 291 -21.95 4.04 4.53
N ARG A 292 -22.11 5.32 4.87
CA ARG A 292 -23.30 6.10 4.53
C ARG A 292 -23.40 6.31 3.02
N THR A 293 -22.28 6.57 2.39
CA THR A 293 -22.16 6.80 0.95
C THR A 293 -21.63 5.59 0.19
N MET A 294 -21.15 4.55 0.90
CA MET A 294 -20.44 3.40 0.34
C MET A 294 -19.25 3.82 -0.52
N THR A 295 -18.45 4.76 -0.02
CA THR A 295 -17.29 5.30 -0.72
C THR A 295 -15.98 5.02 0.02
N LEU A 296 -14.92 4.92 -0.76
CA LEU A 296 -13.54 4.91 -0.31
C LEU A 296 -12.88 6.21 -0.75
N SER A 297 -12.20 6.90 0.15
CA SER A 297 -11.59 8.20 -0.18
C SER A 297 -10.21 8.38 0.42
N ILE A 298 -9.41 9.21 -0.24
CA ILE A 298 -8.11 9.68 0.24
C ILE A 298 -8.26 11.12 0.72
N ALA A 299 -7.75 11.41 1.89
CA ALA A 299 -7.77 12.75 2.46
C ALA A 299 -7.17 13.79 1.49
N ALA A 300 -7.83 14.96 1.37
CA ALA A 300 -7.40 16.04 0.48
C ALA A 300 -5.95 16.48 0.76
N GLU A 301 -5.56 16.51 2.04
CA GLU A 301 -4.19 16.83 2.46
C GLU A 301 -3.15 15.90 1.82
N LYS A 302 -3.41 14.58 1.74
CA LYS A 302 -2.48 13.63 1.11
C LYS A 302 -2.35 13.87 -0.39
N ARG A 303 -3.45 14.24 -1.06
CA ARG A 303 -3.42 14.60 -2.49
C ARG A 303 -2.61 15.87 -2.70
N LEU A 304 -2.80 16.88 -1.87
CA LEU A 304 -2.03 18.13 -1.90
C LEU A 304 -0.54 17.88 -1.63
N LYS A 305 -0.19 17.04 -0.65
CA LYS A 305 1.21 16.65 -0.40
C LYS A 305 1.86 15.96 -1.61
N ALA A 306 1.13 15.09 -2.30
CA ALA A 306 1.64 14.45 -3.52
C ALA A 306 1.86 15.46 -4.65
N LYS A 307 0.90 16.37 -4.87
CA LYS A 307 1.05 17.45 -5.86
C LYS A 307 2.23 18.36 -5.52
N ALA A 308 2.37 18.77 -4.27
CA ALA A 308 3.49 19.58 -3.80
C ALA A 308 4.83 18.86 -4.04
N LEU A 309 4.91 17.55 -3.79
CA LEU A 309 6.09 16.76 -4.10
C LEU A 309 6.40 16.78 -5.60
N ILE A 310 5.41 16.58 -6.47
CA ILE A 310 5.60 16.64 -7.93
C ILE A 310 6.10 18.03 -8.35
N CYS A 311 5.52 19.11 -7.82
CA CYS A 311 5.98 20.47 -8.07
C CYS A 311 7.44 20.69 -7.64
N LEU A 312 7.86 20.13 -6.51
CA LEU A 312 9.25 20.20 -6.03
C LEU A 312 10.22 19.37 -6.88
N LEU A 313 9.75 18.24 -7.44
CA LEU A 313 10.57 17.36 -8.27
C LEU A 313 10.74 17.89 -9.70
N ARG A 314 9.74 18.57 -10.24
CA ARG A 314 9.71 19.07 -11.64
C ARG A 314 10.96 19.85 -12.06
N PRO A 315 11.48 20.84 -11.31
CA PRO A 315 12.67 21.60 -11.69
C PRO A 315 13.99 20.86 -11.42
N LYS A 316 13.98 19.72 -10.73
CA LYS A 316 15.22 19.01 -10.38
C LYS A 316 15.81 18.31 -11.61
N GLN A 317 17.09 18.53 -11.85
CA GLN A 317 17.84 17.82 -12.89
C GLN A 317 18.13 16.35 -12.52
N LEU A 318 18.19 16.04 -11.23
CA LEU A 318 18.42 14.70 -10.70
C LEU A 318 17.41 14.38 -9.59
N TRP A 319 16.80 13.22 -9.67
CA TRP A 319 15.92 12.66 -8.63
C TRP A 319 16.66 11.60 -7.81
N THR A 320 16.61 11.73 -6.50
CA THR A 320 17.23 10.78 -5.57
C THR A 320 16.35 9.56 -5.35
N LEU A 321 16.92 8.45 -4.83
CA LEU A 321 16.13 7.30 -4.39
C LEU A 321 15.09 7.68 -3.33
N GLU A 322 15.41 8.62 -2.44
CA GLU A 322 14.47 9.12 -1.44
C GLU A 322 13.27 9.85 -2.08
N ASP A 323 13.51 10.65 -3.13
CA ASP A 323 12.44 11.28 -3.90
C ASP A 323 11.50 10.23 -4.51
N LEU A 324 12.06 9.16 -5.10
CA LEU A 324 11.29 8.06 -5.67
C LEU A 324 10.52 7.27 -4.62
N GLN A 325 11.12 7.01 -3.46
CA GLN A 325 10.45 6.32 -2.35
C GLN A 325 9.23 7.12 -1.86
N LYS A 326 9.38 8.44 -1.70
CA LYS A 326 8.28 9.33 -1.33
C LYS A 326 7.16 9.30 -2.36
N LEU A 327 7.51 9.41 -3.64
CA LEU A 327 6.54 9.38 -4.74
C LEU A 327 5.82 8.03 -4.83
N ALA A 328 6.56 6.92 -4.77
CA ALA A 328 6.01 5.56 -4.76
C ALA A 328 5.04 5.36 -3.58
N GLY A 329 5.38 5.86 -2.39
CA GLY A 329 4.52 5.79 -1.20
C GLY A 329 3.18 6.49 -1.42
N HIS A 330 3.17 7.69 -2.02
CA HIS A 330 1.94 8.40 -2.36
C HIS A 330 1.11 7.64 -3.40
N ILE A 331 1.74 7.21 -4.51
CA ILE A 331 1.04 6.50 -5.58
C ILE A 331 0.44 5.19 -5.06
N ASN A 332 1.20 4.41 -4.29
CA ASN A 332 0.72 3.15 -3.72
C ASN A 332 -0.47 3.35 -2.78
N ASN A 333 -0.48 4.44 -2.01
CA ASN A 333 -1.63 4.77 -1.18
C ASN A 333 -2.88 5.11 -2.01
N PHE A 334 -2.71 5.86 -3.11
CA PHE A 334 -3.80 6.17 -4.02
C PHE A 334 -4.31 4.93 -4.79
N ALA A 335 -3.41 4.01 -5.15
CA ALA A 335 -3.75 2.77 -5.83
C ALA A 335 -4.66 1.82 -5.01
N LYS A 336 -4.82 2.07 -3.71
CA LYS A 336 -5.82 1.39 -2.87
C LYS A 336 -7.26 1.76 -3.27
N VAL A 337 -7.47 2.98 -3.74
CA VAL A 337 -8.77 3.49 -4.18
C VAL A 337 -8.86 3.51 -5.71
N LEU A 338 -7.79 3.93 -6.38
CA LEU A 338 -7.68 3.95 -7.83
C LEU A 338 -6.77 2.81 -8.31
N VAL A 339 -7.35 1.63 -8.47
CA VAL A 339 -6.61 0.40 -8.83
C VAL A 339 -5.82 0.58 -10.15
N PHE A 340 -6.32 1.41 -11.06
CA PHE A 340 -5.66 1.73 -12.32
C PHE A 340 -4.33 2.50 -12.16
N LEU A 341 -3.97 2.98 -10.95
CA LEU A 341 -2.65 3.57 -10.69
C LEU A 341 -1.53 2.54 -10.47
N ARG A 342 -1.83 1.25 -10.42
CA ARG A 342 -0.80 0.20 -10.27
C ARG A 342 0.35 0.26 -11.29
N PRO A 343 0.14 0.63 -12.58
CA PRO A 343 1.24 0.80 -13.54
C PRO A 343 2.24 1.89 -13.11
N PHE A 344 1.77 2.94 -12.46
CA PHE A 344 2.64 4.01 -11.94
C PHE A 344 3.49 3.53 -10.77
N VAL A 345 2.89 2.75 -9.84
CA VAL A 345 3.63 2.09 -8.74
C VAL A 345 4.70 1.16 -9.31
N ALA A 346 4.31 0.27 -10.23
CA ALA A 346 5.22 -0.72 -10.82
C ALA A 346 6.40 -0.04 -11.51
N PHE A 347 6.15 0.99 -12.32
CA PHE A 347 7.21 1.73 -13.01
C PHE A 347 8.17 2.42 -12.03
N THR A 348 7.65 3.11 -11.00
CA THR A 348 8.48 3.78 -10.01
C THR A 348 9.38 2.78 -9.26
N LEU A 349 8.83 1.65 -8.85
CA LEU A 349 9.60 0.58 -8.19
C LEU A 349 10.65 -0.02 -9.12
N GLN A 350 10.34 -0.24 -10.40
CA GLN A 350 11.28 -0.75 -11.39
C GLN A 350 12.47 0.21 -11.55
N GLN A 351 12.23 1.53 -11.62
CA GLN A 351 13.31 2.53 -11.68
C GLN A 351 14.17 2.53 -10.40
N MET A 352 13.55 2.39 -9.23
CA MET A 352 14.28 2.28 -7.95
C MET A 352 15.19 1.06 -7.94
N HIS A 353 14.68 -0.13 -8.28
CA HIS A 353 15.47 -1.37 -8.33
C HIS A 353 16.59 -1.28 -9.35
N ALA A 354 16.35 -0.67 -10.52
CA ALA A 354 17.39 -0.46 -11.53
C ALA A 354 18.52 0.47 -11.03
N ALA A 355 18.17 1.51 -10.27
CA ALA A 355 19.13 2.42 -9.67
C ALA A 355 19.94 1.74 -8.56
N GLU A 356 19.29 0.97 -7.69
CA GLU A 356 19.94 0.19 -6.63
C GLU A 356 20.93 -0.83 -7.21
N ALA A 357 20.50 -1.60 -8.23
CA ALA A 357 21.35 -2.59 -8.91
C ALA A 357 22.60 -1.96 -9.53
N LYS A 358 22.49 -0.75 -10.07
CA LYS A 358 23.59 0.02 -10.65
C LYS A 358 24.34 0.86 -9.60
N ARG A 359 23.97 0.83 -8.33
CA ARG A 359 24.48 1.67 -7.24
C ARG A 359 24.40 3.18 -7.53
N ILE A 360 23.39 3.60 -8.29
CA ILE A 360 23.13 5.00 -8.63
C ILE A 360 22.33 5.64 -7.50
N ARG A 361 22.82 6.74 -6.93
CA ARG A 361 22.14 7.48 -5.85
C ARG A 361 21.10 8.47 -6.34
N ALA A 362 21.24 8.95 -7.57
CA ALA A 362 20.31 9.88 -8.21
C ALA A 362 20.35 9.67 -9.73
N MET A 363 19.21 9.89 -10.40
CA MET A 363 19.04 9.68 -11.84
C MET A 363 18.36 10.86 -12.50
N PRO A 364 18.58 11.10 -13.82
CA PRO A 364 17.83 12.07 -14.59
C PRO A 364 16.33 11.76 -14.55
N PRO A 365 15.46 12.78 -14.55
CA PRO A 365 14.02 12.56 -14.44
C PRO A 365 13.43 11.81 -15.64
N GLY A 366 13.80 12.15 -16.89
CA GLY A 366 13.36 11.44 -18.08
C GLY A 366 11.89 11.01 -18.05
N GLU A 367 11.61 9.72 -18.32
CA GLU A 367 10.27 9.14 -18.25
C GLU A 367 9.60 9.24 -16.86
N LEU A 368 10.37 9.41 -15.78
CA LEU A 368 9.84 9.64 -14.44
C LEU A 368 9.10 10.98 -14.35
N LEU A 369 9.60 12.01 -15.03
CA LEU A 369 8.92 13.31 -15.08
C LEU A 369 7.61 13.20 -15.85
N ASP A 370 7.62 12.52 -17.00
CA ASP A 370 6.40 12.29 -17.79
C ASP A 370 5.35 11.55 -16.96
N MET A 371 5.78 10.52 -16.26
CA MET A 371 4.92 9.75 -15.35
C MET A 371 4.36 10.63 -14.21
N ALA A 372 5.17 11.48 -13.61
CA ALA A 372 4.74 12.38 -12.54
C ALA A 372 3.73 13.43 -13.04
N LEU A 373 3.93 13.97 -14.27
CA LEU A 373 2.98 14.88 -14.90
C LEU A 373 1.65 14.19 -15.24
N MET A 374 1.68 12.94 -15.69
CA MET A 374 0.47 12.13 -15.86
C MET A 374 -0.27 11.93 -14.54
N LEU A 375 0.45 11.62 -13.46
CA LEU A 375 -0.13 11.48 -12.12
C LEU A 375 -0.77 12.79 -11.66
N GLU A 376 -0.10 13.93 -11.87
CA GLU A 376 -0.65 15.24 -11.54
C GLU A 376 -1.99 15.49 -12.24
N ARG A 377 -2.08 15.21 -13.55
CA ARG A 377 -3.35 15.32 -14.31
C ARG A 377 -4.44 14.44 -13.73
N ILE A 378 -4.12 13.20 -13.32
CA ILE A 378 -5.08 12.31 -12.66
C ILE A 378 -5.56 12.94 -11.34
N LEU A 379 -4.64 13.48 -10.54
CA LEU A 379 -4.97 14.11 -9.26
C LEU A 379 -5.75 15.42 -9.42
N ASP A 380 -5.69 16.08 -10.57
CA ASP A 380 -6.49 17.28 -10.90
C ASP A 380 -7.94 16.95 -11.18
N VAL A 381 -8.20 15.87 -11.92
CA VAL A 381 -9.56 15.48 -12.31
C VAL A 381 -10.25 14.59 -11.26
N TRP A 382 -9.49 13.91 -10.42
CA TRP A 382 -10.04 13.00 -9.41
C TRP A 382 -10.48 13.73 -8.15
N CYS A 383 -11.74 13.56 -7.79
CA CYS A 383 -12.35 14.18 -6.59
C CYS A 383 -11.81 13.63 -5.25
N GLY A 384 -11.00 12.57 -5.27
CA GLY A 384 -10.44 11.95 -4.05
C GLY A 384 -11.22 10.74 -3.52
N SER A 385 -12.34 10.38 -4.15
CA SER A 385 -13.18 9.26 -3.74
C SER A 385 -13.57 8.36 -4.90
N ALA A 386 -13.93 7.13 -4.60
CA ALA A 386 -14.52 6.16 -5.51
C ALA A 386 -15.61 5.35 -4.78
N ALA A 387 -16.65 4.95 -5.50
CA ALA A 387 -17.66 4.05 -4.96
C ALA A 387 -17.04 2.67 -4.69
N ALA A 388 -17.28 2.12 -3.51
CA ALA A 388 -16.73 0.81 -3.12
C ALA A 388 -17.19 -0.30 -4.08
N MET A 389 -18.45 -0.28 -4.48
CA MET A 389 -19.03 -1.25 -5.42
C MET A 389 -18.35 -1.22 -6.79
N SER A 390 -17.89 -0.05 -7.26
CA SER A 390 -17.27 0.07 -8.57
C SER A 390 -15.87 -0.59 -8.64
N ILE A 391 -15.20 -0.72 -7.49
CA ILE A 391 -13.87 -1.36 -7.43
C ILE A 391 -13.90 -2.81 -6.94
N ALA A 392 -15.04 -3.29 -6.45
CA ALA A 392 -15.21 -4.66 -5.95
C ALA A 392 -14.75 -5.75 -6.94
N PRO A 393 -15.15 -5.70 -8.21
CA PRO A 393 -14.73 -6.71 -9.18
C PRO A 393 -13.22 -6.75 -9.38
N LEU A 394 -12.55 -5.59 -9.31
CA LEU A 394 -11.09 -5.47 -9.40
C LEU A 394 -10.35 -6.02 -8.16
N MET A 395 -11.10 -6.25 -7.08
CA MET A 395 -10.61 -6.81 -5.81
C MET A 395 -10.98 -8.29 -5.63
N GLY A 396 -11.50 -8.95 -6.68
CA GLY A 396 -11.93 -10.36 -6.63
C GLY A 396 -13.34 -10.57 -6.08
N GLY A 397 -14.18 -9.52 -6.05
CA GLY A 397 -15.60 -9.63 -5.74
C GLY A 397 -16.40 -10.30 -6.86
N LYS A 398 -17.61 -10.77 -6.54
CA LYS A 398 -18.53 -11.29 -7.54
C LYS A 398 -18.93 -10.20 -8.53
N ASP A 399 -19.12 -10.58 -9.78
CA ASP A 399 -19.64 -9.73 -10.82
C ASP A 399 -21.02 -9.20 -10.44
N THR A 400 -21.23 -7.90 -10.66
CA THR A 400 -22.56 -7.29 -10.49
C THR A 400 -23.30 -7.36 -11.81
N ASP A 401 -24.50 -7.92 -11.81
CA ASP A 401 -25.40 -7.89 -12.96
C ASP A 401 -25.75 -6.43 -13.33
N GLY A 402 -25.88 -6.16 -14.64
CA GLY A 402 -26.27 -4.84 -15.14
C GLY A 402 -25.13 -3.92 -15.56
N LEU A 403 -23.89 -4.40 -15.62
CA LEU A 403 -22.78 -3.63 -16.19
C LEU A 403 -22.93 -3.46 -17.70
N THR A 404 -22.64 -2.27 -18.22
CA THR A 404 -22.48 -2.07 -19.66
C THR A 404 -21.31 -2.93 -20.15
N THR A 405 -21.61 -3.86 -21.07
CA THR A 405 -20.60 -4.79 -21.59
C THR A 405 -20.17 -4.37 -23.00
N PHE A 406 -18.88 -4.30 -23.22
CA PHE A 406 -18.25 -4.11 -24.54
C PHE A 406 -17.49 -5.38 -24.92
N PHE A 407 -17.57 -5.73 -26.18
CA PHE A 407 -16.74 -6.76 -26.82
C PHE A 407 -15.70 -6.04 -27.67
N ILE A 408 -14.44 -6.41 -27.52
CA ILE A 408 -13.32 -5.79 -28.19
C ILE A 408 -12.45 -6.83 -28.88
N ASP A 409 -11.93 -6.48 -30.05
CA ASP A 409 -10.89 -7.20 -30.75
C ASP A 409 -9.99 -6.23 -31.48
N ALA A 410 -8.71 -6.59 -31.60
CA ALA A 410 -7.75 -5.85 -32.36
C ALA A 410 -6.88 -6.77 -33.19
N SER A 411 -6.77 -6.46 -34.48
CA SER A 411 -5.99 -7.19 -35.47
C SER A 411 -4.85 -6.32 -36.01
N GLU A 412 -3.99 -6.88 -36.85
CA GLU A 412 -2.96 -6.11 -37.54
C GLU A 412 -3.53 -5.03 -38.45
N THR A 413 -4.80 -5.11 -38.83
CA THR A 413 -5.45 -4.17 -39.77
C THR A 413 -6.28 -3.10 -39.09
N GLY A 414 -6.70 -3.32 -37.84
CA GLY A 414 -7.55 -2.36 -37.15
C GLY A 414 -8.07 -2.84 -35.80
N VAL A 415 -8.92 -2.03 -35.23
CA VAL A 415 -9.60 -2.32 -33.97
C VAL A 415 -11.11 -2.20 -34.13
N GLY A 416 -11.84 -3.09 -33.45
CA GLY A 416 -13.28 -3.04 -33.41
C GLY A 416 -13.81 -3.28 -32.00
N PHE A 417 -14.87 -2.57 -31.63
CA PHE A 417 -15.58 -2.83 -30.38
C PHE A 417 -17.08 -2.54 -30.54
N TRP A 418 -17.88 -3.27 -29.79
CA TRP A 418 -19.34 -3.11 -29.81
C TRP A 418 -19.94 -3.45 -28.44
N SER A 419 -21.17 -3.00 -28.23
CA SER A 419 -21.96 -3.35 -27.06
C SER A 419 -23.38 -3.76 -27.48
N PRO A 420 -24.03 -4.72 -26.80
CA PRO A 420 -25.39 -5.17 -27.11
C PRO A 420 -26.45 -4.05 -27.07
N ASN A 421 -26.15 -2.92 -26.44
CA ASN A 421 -27.04 -1.74 -26.44
C ASN A 421 -26.97 -0.91 -27.73
N GLY A 422 -26.28 -1.40 -28.77
CA GLY A 422 -26.22 -0.76 -30.07
C GLY A 422 -25.04 0.19 -30.27
N PHE A 423 -24.17 0.39 -29.30
CA PHE A 423 -22.96 1.20 -29.45
C PHE A 423 -21.86 0.38 -30.11
N TRP A 424 -21.30 0.82 -31.22
CA TRP A 424 -20.18 0.16 -31.88
C TRP A 424 -19.31 1.13 -32.67
N SER A 425 -18.06 0.76 -32.87
CA SER A 425 -17.09 1.52 -33.66
C SER A 425 -16.03 0.59 -34.24
N GLU A 426 -15.46 1.02 -35.39
CA GLU A 426 -14.28 0.37 -35.97
C GLU A 426 -13.27 1.44 -36.39
N GLY A 427 -12.02 1.08 -36.42
CA GLY A 427 -10.95 1.95 -36.90
C GLY A 427 -9.82 1.16 -37.54
N ARG A 428 -9.20 1.76 -38.56
CA ARG A 428 -8.07 1.19 -39.28
C ARG A 428 -6.77 1.77 -38.76
N PHE A 429 -5.79 0.91 -38.58
CA PHE A 429 -4.43 1.33 -38.32
C PHE A 429 -3.84 1.85 -39.65
N ASP A 430 -3.08 2.92 -39.61
CA ASP A 430 -2.25 3.27 -40.77
C ASP A 430 -1.01 2.33 -40.84
N CYS A 431 -0.44 2.22 -42.06
CA CYS A 431 0.69 1.31 -42.28
C CYS A 431 1.94 1.71 -41.48
N SER A 432 2.05 2.97 -41.05
CA SER A 432 3.20 3.46 -40.24
C SER A 432 3.12 2.91 -38.80
N THR A 433 1.94 2.84 -38.21
CA THR A 433 1.69 2.29 -36.90
C THR A 433 2.09 0.81 -36.82
N ILE A 434 1.71 0.01 -37.81
CA ILE A 434 2.02 -1.43 -37.88
C ILE A 434 3.49 -1.65 -38.19
N THR A 435 4.10 -0.88 -39.07
CA THR A 435 5.50 -1.04 -39.48
C THR A 435 6.44 -0.79 -38.31
N LEU A 436 6.15 0.19 -37.47
CA LEU A 436 6.88 0.42 -36.19
C LEU A 436 6.66 -0.74 -35.22
N ALA A 437 5.43 -1.26 -35.16
CA ALA A 437 5.05 -2.38 -34.31
C ALA A 437 5.79 -3.67 -34.70
N THR A 438 5.83 -4.01 -35.97
CA THR A 438 6.44 -5.24 -36.48
C THR A 438 7.97 -5.20 -36.61
N ARG A 439 8.58 -4.02 -36.83
CA ARG A 439 10.05 -3.85 -36.89
C ARG A 439 10.73 -4.09 -35.56
N ARG A 440 10.05 -3.86 -34.44
CA ARG A 440 10.54 -4.20 -33.12
C ARG A 440 9.90 -5.53 -32.73
N SER A 441 10.57 -6.64 -32.93
CA SER A 441 10.16 -8.04 -32.60
C SER A 441 9.61 -8.28 -31.17
N ALA A 442 9.28 -7.21 -30.44
CA ALA A 442 8.72 -7.18 -29.09
C ALA A 442 7.23 -6.81 -29.05
N ILE A 443 6.56 -6.59 -30.18
CA ILE A 443 5.15 -6.20 -30.17
C ILE A 443 4.30 -7.46 -30.36
N SER A 444 3.86 -7.96 -29.22
CA SER A 444 2.91 -9.05 -29.10
C SER A 444 1.50 -8.58 -29.51
N SER A 445 0.62 -9.53 -29.85
CA SER A 445 -0.82 -9.29 -30.01
C SER A 445 -1.40 -8.50 -28.81
N THR A 446 -0.88 -8.71 -27.62
CA THR A 446 -1.23 -8.01 -26.39
C THR A 446 -1.08 -6.47 -26.49
N PHE A 447 -0.05 -5.97 -27.20
CA PHE A 447 0.13 -4.54 -27.40
C PHE A 447 -0.97 -3.94 -28.30
N ILE A 448 -1.29 -4.63 -29.39
CA ILE A 448 -2.35 -4.24 -30.34
C ILE A 448 -3.71 -4.22 -29.62
N GLU A 449 -3.99 -5.24 -28.82
CA GLU A 449 -5.20 -5.30 -27.98
C GLU A 449 -5.28 -4.16 -26.97
N CYS A 450 -4.15 -3.74 -26.37
CA CYS A 450 -4.12 -2.59 -25.48
C CYS A 450 -4.35 -1.27 -26.23
N ILE A 451 -3.94 -1.14 -27.48
CA ILE A 451 -4.34 0.00 -28.34
C ILE A 451 -5.85 -0.03 -28.57
N GLY A 452 -6.43 -1.19 -28.80
CA GLY A 452 -7.88 -1.35 -28.88
C GLY A 452 -8.59 -0.86 -27.62
N MET A 453 -8.08 -1.22 -26.45
CA MET A 453 -8.59 -0.75 -25.15
C MET A 453 -8.51 0.79 -25.02
N LEU A 454 -7.41 1.39 -25.47
CA LEU A 454 -7.23 2.84 -25.48
C LEU A 454 -8.23 3.52 -26.41
N SER A 455 -8.45 2.93 -27.60
CA SER A 455 -9.41 3.41 -28.60
C SER A 455 -10.87 3.35 -28.08
N LEU A 456 -11.22 2.26 -27.39
CA LEU A 456 -12.52 2.14 -26.72
C LEU A 456 -12.71 3.27 -25.69
N LEU A 457 -11.74 3.50 -24.81
CA LEU A 457 -11.80 4.56 -23.81
C LEU A 457 -11.93 5.96 -24.42
N SER A 458 -11.17 6.23 -25.47
CA SER A 458 -11.21 7.53 -26.17
C SER A 458 -12.56 7.78 -26.84
N THR A 459 -13.16 6.74 -27.45
CA THR A 459 -14.38 6.86 -28.24
C THR A 459 -15.65 6.79 -27.38
N ALA A 460 -15.74 5.79 -26.53
CA ALA A 460 -16.94 5.54 -25.74
C ALA A 460 -16.92 6.25 -24.37
N GLY A 461 -15.76 6.75 -23.93
CA GLY A 461 -15.58 7.28 -22.59
C GLY A 461 -16.53 8.41 -22.22
N GLY A 462 -16.80 9.31 -23.14
CA GLY A 462 -17.73 10.42 -22.92
C GLY A 462 -19.18 9.97 -22.73
N ALA A 463 -19.64 9.03 -23.55
CA ALA A 463 -21.01 8.52 -23.54
C ALA A 463 -21.34 7.70 -22.27
N PHE A 464 -20.36 7.06 -21.66
CA PHE A 464 -20.51 6.21 -20.48
C PHE A 464 -19.76 6.74 -19.25
N ARG A 465 -19.60 8.04 -19.15
CA ARG A 465 -18.83 8.71 -18.09
C ARG A 465 -19.28 8.27 -16.69
N GLY A 466 -18.31 7.94 -15.83
CA GLY A 466 -18.53 7.54 -14.43
C GLY A 466 -19.12 6.14 -14.25
N LYS A 467 -19.20 5.34 -15.32
CA LYS A 467 -19.77 3.98 -15.27
C LYS A 467 -18.74 2.92 -14.92
N ALA A 468 -19.18 1.85 -14.28
CA ALA A 468 -18.46 0.58 -14.28
C ALA A 468 -18.80 -0.16 -15.57
N VAL A 469 -17.76 -0.64 -16.27
CA VAL A 469 -17.86 -1.21 -17.61
C VAL A 469 -17.13 -2.54 -17.64
N ARG A 470 -17.77 -3.55 -18.21
CA ARG A 470 -17.15 -4.84 -18.52
C ARG A 470 -16.61 -4.82 -19.94
N VAL A 471 -15.39 -5.26 -20.13
CA VAL A 471 -14.78 -5.41 -21.45
C VAL A 471 -14.43 -6.87 -21.66
N MET A 472 -15.03 -7.48 -22.68
CA MET A 472 -14.80 -8.87 -23.08
C MET A 472 -13.71 -8.89 -24.15
N CYS A 473 -12.62 -9.62 -23.90
CA CYS A 473 -11.47 -9.74 -24.78
C CYS A 473 -11.08 -11.23 -24.92
N ASP A 474 -10.72 -11.68 -26.10
CA ASP A 474 -10.33 -13.09 -26.34
C ASP A 474 -8.82 -13.35 -26.16
N SER A 475 -8.04 -12.31 -25.91
CA SER A 475 -6.63 -12.40 -25.53
C SER A 475 -6.48 -12.59 -24.02
N LYS A 476 -6.15 -13.80 -23.60
CA LYS A 476 -5.91 -14.11 -22.19
C LYS A 476 -4.76 -13.27 -21.59
N ASP A 477 -3.68 -13.08 -22.36
CA ASP A 477 -2.53 -12.28 -21.94
C ASP A 477 -2.92 -10.83 -21.70
N THR A 478 -3.80 -10.27 -22.54
CA THR A 478 -4.33 -8.91 -22.35
C THR A 478 -5.19 -8.81 -21.09
N VAL A 479 -6.05 -9.82 -20.86
CA VAL A 479 -6.86 -9.88 -19.64
C VAL A 479 -5.97 -9.94 -18.40
N ASP A 480 -4.97 -10.83 -18.37
CA ASP A 480 -4.04 -10.96 -17.25
C ASP A 480 -3.22 -9.68 -17.03
N LEU A 481 -2.78 -9.04 -18.12
CA LEU A 481 -2.10 -7.75 -18.07
C LEU A 481 -2.99 -6.64 -17.48
N MET A 482 -4.24 -6.57 -17.92
CA MET A 482 -5.19 -5.57 -17.42
C MET A 482 -5.60 -5.81 -15.96
N HIS A 483 -5.58 -7.05 -15.48
CA HIS A 483 -5.78 -7.38 -14.08
C HIS A 483 -4.55 -7.06 -13.22
N SER A 484 -3.38 -7.50 -13.65
CA SER A 484 -2.12 -7.24 -12.92
C SER A 484 -1.73 -5.76 -12.97
N ARG A 485 -2.06 -5.08 -14.07
CA ARG A 485 -1.64 -3.71 -14.37
C ARG A 485 -0.10 -3.53 -14.33
N ARG A 486 0.65 -4.59 -14.66
CA ARG A 486 2.12 -4.61 -14.63
C ARG A 486 2.66 -5.24 -15.91
N SER A 487 3.66 -4.59 -16.50
CA SER A 487 4.50 -5.19 -17.54
C SER A 487 5.95 -5.06 -17.13
N ASN A 488 6.62 -6.19 -16.97
CA ASN A 488 8.04 -6.23 -16.62
C ASN A 488 8.95 -6.36 -17.85
N SER A 489 8.38 -6.72 -19.00
CA SER A 489 9.13 -7.10 -20.20
C SER A 489 9.20 -6.03 -21.28
N CYS A 490 8.34 -5.01 -21.26
CA CYS A 490 8.26 -4.02 -22.34
C CYS A 490 7.95 -2.62 -21.80
N SER A 491 8.85 -1.67 -22.02
CA SER A 491 8.67 -0.27 -21.61
C SER A 491 7.50 0.39 -22.34
N LEU A 492 7.31 0.08 -23.63
CA LEU A 492 6.19 0.58 -24.45
C LEU A 492 4.84 0.13 -23.88
N LEU A 493 4.72 -1.14 -23.50
CA LEU A 493 3.49 -1.67 -22.92
C LEU A 493 3.21 -1.05 -21.53
N SER A 494 4.25 -0.83 -20.74
CA SER A 494 4.15 -0.11 -19.46
C SER A 494 3.69 1.33 -19.68
N GLY A 495 4.21 2.02 -20.68
CA GLY A 495 3.76 3.35 -21.11
C GLY A 495 2.29 3.36 -21.51
N LEU A 496 1.86 2.41 -22.34
CA LEU A 496 0.48 2.26 -22.79
C LEU A 496 -0.50 2.05 -21.62
N LEU A 497 -0.15 1.20 -20.65
CA LEU A 497 -0.94 1.01 -19.45
C LEU A 497 -1.11 2.30 -18.61
N ARG A 498 -0.06 3.13 -18.50
CA ARG A 498 -0.17 4.43 -17.79
C ARG A 498 -1.15 5.36 -18.50
N ASN A 499 -1.19 5.38 -19.82
CA ASN A 499 -2.11 6.22 -20.57
C ASN A 499 -3.55 5.69 -20.55
N ILE A 500 -3.75 4.39 -20.65
CA ILE A 500 -5.05 3.80 -20.34
C ILE A 500 -5.54 4.31 -18.98
N SER A 501 -4.63 4.38 -17.99
CA SER A 501 -4.95 4.90 -16.66
C SER A 501 -5.33 6.38 -16.66
N VAL A 502 -4.65 7.22 -17.41
CA VAL A 502 -4.98 8.65 -17.56
C VAL A 502 -6.36 8.84 -18.17
N LEU A 503 -6.64 8.15 -19.29
CA LEU A 503 -7.97 8.21 -19.92
C LEU A 503 -9.04 7.64 -19.00
N GLN A 504 -8.78 6.52 -18.34
CA GLN A 504 -9.70 5.92 -17.39
C GLN A 504 -10.07 6.91 -16.27
N ALA A 505 -9.09 7.67 -15.75
CA ALA A 505 -9.33 8.73 -14.78
C ALA A 505 -10.17 9.87 -15.36
N ALA A 506 -9.87 10.31 -16.58
CA ALA A 506 -10.56 11.41 -17.22
C ALA A 506 -12.04 11.10 -17.50
N VAL A 507 -12.35 9.86 -17.90
CA VAL A 507 -13.74 9.43 -18.15
C VAL A 507 -14.43 8.90 -16.89
N GLY A 508 -13.69 8.62 -15.83
CA GLY A 508 -14.22 8.09 -14.57
C GLY A 508 -14.68 6.64 -14.64
N TRP A 509 -14.17 5.85 -15.58
CA TRP A 509 -14.57 4.45 -15.71
C TRP A 509 -13.90 3.54 -14.69
N THR A 510 -14.65 2.56 -14.22
CA THR A 510 -14.09 1.35 -13.63
C THR A 510 -14.17 0.24 -14.66
N ILE A 511 -13.03 -0.23 -15.16
CA ILE A 511 -12.94 -1.24 -16.21
C ILE A 511 -12.70 -2.60 -15.58
N LEU A 512 -13.60 -3.54 -15.85
CA LEU A 512 -13.48 -4.96 -15.58
C LEU A 512 -13.22 -5.68 -16.90
N VAL A 513 -12.05 -6.28 -17.08
CA VAL A 513 -11.73 -7.04 -18.27
C VAL A 513 -11.95 -8.52 -17.99
N SER A 514 -12.66 -9.22 -18.88
CA SER A 514 -12.97 -10.63 -18.76
C SER A 514 -12.62 -11.36 -20.04
N HIS A 515 -12.11 -12.59 -19.89
CA HIS A 515 -11.79 -13.42 -21.04
C HIS A 515 -13.06 -14.01 -21.65
N ILE A 516 -13.13 -14.02 -22.99
CA ILE A 516 -14.18 -14.69 -23.76
C ILE A 516 -13.52 -15.62 -24.78
N PRO A 517 -14.04 -16.83 -24.99
CA PRO A 517 -13.56 -17.68 -26.08
C PRO A 517 -13.73 -17.01 -27.45
N ARG A 518 -12.72 -17.14 -28.31
CA ARG A 518 -12.70 -16.49 -29.64
C ARG A 518 -13.95 -16.79 -30.49
N GLN A 519 -14.51 -18.01 -30.36
CA GLN A 519 -15.73 -18.37 -31.05
C GLN A 519 -16.94 -17.53 -30.67
N LEU A 520 -16.92 -16.91 -29.50
CA LEU A 520 -17.98 -16.02 -28.99
C LEU A 520 -17.65 -14.54 -29.22
N ASN A 521 -16.44 -14.19 -29.73
CA ASN A 521 -16.02 -12.82 -30.02
C ASN A 521 -16.08 -12.45 -31.50
N LYS A 522 -16.78 -13.24 -32.34
CA LYS A 522 -16.83 -13.11 -33.80
C LYS A 522 -17.25 -11.72 -34.28
N ALA A 523 -18.19 -11.09 -33.59
CA ALA A 523 -18.67 -9.76 -33.98
C ALA A 523 -17.56 -8.69 -33.84
N ALA A 524 -16.77 -8.73 -32.76
CA ALA A 524 -15.64 -7.82 -32.59
C ALA A 524 -14.49 -8.15 -33.55
N ASP A 525 -14.18 -9.45 -33.79
CA ASP A 525 -13.19 -9.88 -34.80
C ASP A 525 -13.57 -9.40 -36.22
N ALA A 526 -14.84 -9.46 -36.59
CA ALA A 526 -15.32 -8.91 -37.86
C ALA A 526 -15.07 -7.37 -37.96
N LEU A 527 -15.35 -6.63 -36.90
CA LEU A 527 -15.09 -5.19 -36.85
C LEU A 527 -13.59 -4.86 -36.94
N SER A 528 -12.73 -5.59 -36.23
CA SER A 528 -11.28 -5.37 -36.27
C SER A 528 -10.70 -5.59 -37.67
N ARG A 529 -11.38 -6.40 -38.50
CA ARG A 529 -11.04 -6.67 -39.91
C ARG A 529 -11.80 -5.81 -40.91
N GLY A 530 -12.83 -5.01 -40.45
CA GLY A 530 -13.69 -4.15 -41.25
C GLY A 530 -14.74 -4.87 -42.06
N ASP A 531 -15.09 -6.05 -41.65
CA ASP A 531 -16.21 -6.78 -42.25
C ASP A 531 -17.52 -6.43 -41.53
N ILE A 532 -18.08 -5.26 -41.93
CA ILE A 532 -19.36 -4.76 -41.39
C ILE A 532 -20.50 -5.73 -41.65
N THR A 533 -20.46 -6.47 -42.77
CA THR A 533 -21.51 -7.44 -43.13
C THR A 533 -21.51 -8.60 -42.15
N ALA A 534 -20.34 -9.21 -41.91
CA ALA A 534 -20.18 -10.24 -40.91
C ALA A 534 -20.54 -9.73 -39.50
N PHE A 535 -20.11 -8.53 -39.13
CA PHE A 535 -20.46 -7.91 -37.85
C PHE A 535 -21.97 -7.85 -37.64
N ARG A 536 -22.71 -7.28 -38.58
CA ARG A 536 -24.18 -7.16 -38.49
C ARG A 536 -24.88 -8.52 -38.40
N LYS A 537 -24.38 -9.52 -39.13
CA LYS A 537 -24.88 -10.89 -39.08
C LYS A 537 -24.66 -11.52 -37.69
N GLU A 538 -23.48 -11.37 -37.13
CA GLU A 538 -23.11 -12.01 -35.84
C GLU A 538 -23.70 -11.25 -34.63
N SER A 539 -23.78 -9.92 -34.69
CA SER A 539 -24.28 -9.10 -33.56
C SER A 539 -25.77 -8.81 -33.59
N GLY A 540 -26.42 -8.89 -34.76
CA GLY A 540 -27.79 -8.43 -34.98
C GLY A 540 -27.93 -6.88 -34.88
N CYS A 541 -26.84 -6.14 -34.81
CA CYS A 541 -26.84 -4.70 -34.61
C CYS A 541 -27.27 -3.96 -35.90
N THR A 542 -28.26 -3.07 -35.78
CA THR A 542 -28.78 -2.25 -36.89
C THR A 542 -28.42 -0.77 -36.78
N SER A 543 -27.84 -0.35 -35.65
CA SER A 543 -27.45 1.05 -35.40
C SER A 543 -26.32 1.51 -36.32
N SER A 544 -26.15 2.83 -36.44
CA SER A 544 -25.02 3.46 -37.11
C SER A 544 -23.76 3.36 -36.28
N ALA A 545 -22.59 3.30 -36.95
CA ALA A 545 -21.29 3.38 -36.30
C ALA A 545 -21.13 4.73 -35.58
N VAL A 546 -20.46 4.68 -34.44
CA VAL A 546 -19.91 5.89 -33.82
C VAL A 546 -18.53 6.12 -34.40
N GLU A 547 -18.22 7.36 -34.81
CA GLU A 547 -16.90 7.71 -35.34
C GLU A 547 -15.82 7.40 -34.30
N MET A 548 -14.81 6.64 -34.70
CA MET A 548 -13.71 6.29 -33.80
C MET A 548 -12.80 7.50 -33.60
N LEU A 549 -12.72 7.96 -32.37
CA LEU A 549 -11.70 8.92 -32.00
C LEU A 549 -10.33 8.23 -32.02
N ARG A 550 -9.44 8.69 -32.89
CA ARG A 550 -8.08 8.16 -32.91
C ARG A 550 -7.45 8.33 -31.54
N ALA A 551 -7.00 7.25 -30.97
CA ALA A 551 -6.14 7.33 -29.80
C ALA A 551 -4.92 8.19 -30.19
N PRO A 552 -4.45 9.11 -29.34
CA PRO A 552 -3.27 9.92 -29.63
C PRO A 552 -2.03 9.02 -29.72
N THR A 553 -1.80 8.46 -30.90
CA THR A 553 -0.70 7.52 -31.17
C THR A 553 0.62 8.26 -31.37
N GLU A 554 0.58 9.53 -31.69
CA GLU A 554 1.76 10.35 -32.03
C GLU A 554 2.73 10.54 -30.85
N CYS A 555 2.27 10.48 -29.61
CA CYS A 555 3.12 10.61 -28.41
C CYS A 555 3.84 9.31 -27.98
N TRP A 556 3.52 8.17 -28.62
CA TRP A 556 3.90 6.85 -28.12
C TRP A 556 5.00 6.16 -28.90
N MET A 557 5.14 6.52 -30.18
CA MET A 557 5.96 5.82 -31.16
C MET A 557 7.23 6.55 -31.53
N SER A 558 7.43 7.79 -31.09
CA SER A 558 8.70 8.49 -31.29
C SER A 558 9.77 7.88 -30.40
N ASP A 559 10.88 7.50 -31.00
CA ASP A 559 12.10 7.17 -30.28
C ASP A 559 12.43 8.32 -29.31
N PRO A 560 12.99 8.04 -28.14
CA PRO A 560 13.49 9.11 -27.27
C PRO A 560 14.51 10.02 -27.97
N GLU A 561 15.20 9.52 -29.02
CA GLU A 561 16.14 10.28 -29.85
C GLU A 561 15.47 11.12 -30.96
N ASP A 562 14.23 10.78 -31.34
CA ASP A 562 13.47 11.48 -32.40
C ASP A 562 12.44 12.49 -31.87
N ARG A 563 12.40 12.73 -30.57
CA ARG A 563 11.48 13.73 -29.99
C ARG A 563 11.96 15.11 -30.41
N PRO A 564 11.19 15.87 -31.22
CA PRO A 564 11.47 17.28 -31.41
C PRO A 564 11.43 17.94 -30.03
N SER A 565 12.44 18.73 -29.71
CA SER A 565 12.48 19.56 -28.52
C SER A 565 11.14 20.27 -28.39
N CYS A 566 10.33 19.89 -27.40
CA CYS A 566 9.00 20.46 -27.20
C CYS A 566 9.14 21.93 -26.80
N SER A 567 9.24 22.80 -27.81
CA SER A 567 8.91 24.20 -27.67
C SER A 567 7.38 24.27 -27.58
N SER A 568 6.90 24.57 -26.40
CA SER A 568 5.58 25.09 -26.01
C SER A 568 4.57 25.26 -27.16
N SER A 569 3.86 24.22 -27.54
CA SER A 569 2.56 24.35 -28.18
C SER A 569 1.57 23.46 -27.44
N HIS A 570 0.67 24.09 -26.70
CA HIS A 570 -0.40 23.50 -25.96
C HIS A 570 -1.37 22.79 -26.90
N ALA A 571 -1.21 21.49 -27.11
CA ALA A 571 -2.31 20.68 -27.62
C ALA A 571 -3.32 20.51 -26.49
N ARG A 572 -4.33 21.38 -26.46
CA ARG A 572 -5.52 21.20 -25.63
C ARG A 572 -6.27 20.00 -26.18
N VAL A 573 -6.27 18.89 -25.43
CA VAL A 573 -7.28 17.84 -25.62
C VAL A 573 -8.61 18.50 -25.23
N PRO A 574 -9.63 18.51 -26.10
CA PRO A 574 -10.95 18.98 -25.70
C PRO A 574 -11.48 18.06 -24.61
N ILE A 575 -11.85 18.64 -23.48
CA ILE A 575 -12.49 17.98 -22.33
C ILE A 575 -13.96 17.71 -22.68
#